data_e92e60faf2973a05867748e7bc1891fe
#
_entry.id   e92e60faf2973a05867748e7bc1891fe
#
_cell.length_a   1.000
_cell.length_b   1.000
_cell.length_c   1.000
_cell.angle_alpha   90.00
_cell.angle_beta   90.00
_cell.angle_gamma   90.00
#
_symmetry.space_group_name_H-M   'P 1'
#
loop_
_entity.id
_entity.type
_entity.pdbx_description
1 polymer ?
#
loop_
_entity_poly.entity_id
_entity_poly.type
_entity_poly.pdbx_seq_one_letter_code
_entity_poly.pdbx_strand_id
1 'polypeptide(L)' 'MGPALYNPLQMSQITRCPACSTQFKVVADQLRISDGWVRCGHCAEVFDASESLM' A
#
# COMPACT_ATOMS: atom_id res chain seq x y z
N MET A 1 -0.52 15.46 -19.18
CA MET A 1 -0.64 15.37 -18.98
C MET A 1 -0.51 14.98 -17.81
N GLY A 2 0.30 14.93 -17.25
CA GLY A 2 0.55 14.41 -16.01
C GLY A 2 -0.52 14.53 -15.00
N PRO A 3 -0.87 15.69 -14.66
CA PRO A 3 -1.86 15.84 -13.62
C PRO A 3 -3.17 15.23 -14.01
N ALA A 4 -3.44 15.20 -15.25
CA ALA A 4 -4.67 14.61 -15.68
C ALA A 4 -4.71 13.13 -15.36
N LEU A 5 -3.55 12.58 -15.14
CA LEU A 5 -3.50 11.18 -14.82
C LEU A 5 -3.85 10.92 -13.39
N TYR A 6 -3.82 11.92 -12.57
CA TYR A 6 -4.16 11.70 -11.18
C TYR A 6 -5.64 11.38 -11.08
N ASN A 7 -5.94 10.25 -10.50
CA ASN A 7 -7.30 9.81 -10.36
C ASN A 7 -7.76 10.09 -8.93
N PRO A 8 -8.72 11.00 -8.76
CA PRO A 8 -9.19 11.32 -7.42
C PRO A 8 -9.85 10.15 -6.71
N LEU A 9 -10.20 9.13 -7.45
CA LEU A 9 -10.76 7.94 -6.83
C LEU A 9 -9.70 7.03 -6.24
N GLN A 10 -8.45 7.26 -6.59
CA GLN A 10 -7.37 6.49 -6.01
C GLN A 10 -6.95 7.16 -4.73
N MET A 11 -7.06 6.45 -3.65
CA MET A 11 -6.73 6.98 -2.34
C MET A 11 -5.50 6.30 -1.82
N SER A 12 -4.58 7.10 -1.32
CA SER A 12 -3.39 6.58 -0.69
C SER A 12 -3.68 6.26 0.76
N GLN A 13 -3.13 5.17 1.23
CA GLN A 13 -3.26 4.76 2.61
C GLN A 13 -1.88 4.40 3.13
N ILE A 14 -1.70 4.53 4.43
CA ILE A 14 -0.42 4.18 5.06
C ILE A 14 -0.59 2.83 5.72
N THR A 15 0.34 1.94 5.45
CA THR A 15 0.38 0.65 6.11
C THR A 15 1.73 0.51 6.79
N ARG A 16 1.82 -0.41 7.71
CA ARG A 16 3.05 -0.65 8.44
C ARG A 16 3.38 -2.13 8.39
N CYS A 17 4.61 -2.43 8.04
CA CYS A 17 5.09 -3.80 8.00
C CYS A 17 5.09 -4.39 9.40
N PRO A 18 4.45 -5.54 9.61
CA PRO A 18 4.43 -6.14 10.95
C PRO A 18 5.78 -6.73 11.35
N ALA A 19 6.68 -6.94 10.40
CA ALA A 19 7.97 -7.53 10.72
C ALA A 19 9.01 -6.49 11.11
N CYS A 20 9.06 -5.37 10.41
CA CYS A 20 10.09 -4.37 10.66
C CYS A 20 9.54 -3.01 11.03
N SER A 21 8.22 -2.84 11.03
CA SER A 21 7.53 -1.61 11.41
C SER A 21 7.75 -0.45 10.46
N THR A 22 8.30 -0.69 9.29
CA THR A 22 8.44 0.37 8.31
C THR A 22 7.07 0.78 7.80
N GLN A 23 6.81 2.08 7.79
CA GLN A 23 5.56 2.62 7.27
C GLN A 23 5.77 3.02 5.83
N PHE A 24 4.79 2.76 4.99
CA PHE A 24 4.88 3.18 3.61
C PHE A 24 3.47 3.33 3.04
N LYS A 25 3.42 4.01 1.90
CA LYS A 25 2.17 4.36 1.28
C LYS A 25 1.75 3.29 0.29
N VAL A 26 0.48 2.95 0.31
CA VAL A 26 -0.11 2.04 -0.68
C VAL A 26 -1.32 2.73 -1.29
N VAL A 27 -1.64 2.37 -2.51
CA VAL A 27 -2.81 2.93 -3.16
C VAL A 27 -3.93 1.89 -3.15
N ALA A 28 -5.15 2.37 -3.01
CA ALA A 28 -6.29 1.47 -2.89
C ALA A 28 -6.45 0.58 -4.12
N ASP A 29 -6.15 1.14 -5.28
CA ASP A 29 -6.28 0.37 -6.51
C ASP A 29 -5.32 -0.82 -6.52
N GLN A 30 -4.12 -0.60 -6.03
CA GLN A 30 -3.15 -1.67 -5.95
C GLN A 30 -3.57 -2.74 -4.94
N LEU A 31 -4.14 -2.31 -3.83
CA LEU A 31 -4.62 -3.25 -2.84
C LEU A 31 -5.73 -4.13 -3.40
N ARG A 32 -6.59 -3.54 -4.23
CA ARG A 32 -7.67 -4.29 -4.83
C ARG A 32 -7.14 -5.36 -5.78
N ILE A 33 -6.12 -5.01 -6.56
CA ILE A 33 -5.56 -5.94 -7.52
C ILE A 33 -4.86 -7.10 -6.81
N SER A 34 -4.16 -6.80 -5.75
CA SER A 34 -3.37 -7.81 -5.04
C SER A 34 -4.13 -8.46 -3.89
N ASP A 35 -5.40 -8.15 -3.76
CA ASP A 35 -6.24 -8.70 -2.70
C ASP A 35 -5.70 -8.34 -1.32
N GLY A 36 -5.09 -7.16 -1.22
CA GLY A 36 -4.57 -6.65 0.03
C GLY A 36 -3.13 -6.99 0.31
N TRP A 37 -2.52 -7.88 -0.45
CA TRP A 37 -1.17 -8.32 -0.16
C TRP A 37 -0.14 -7.38 -0.76
N VAL A 38 0.86 -7.08 0.02
CA VAL A 38 1.97 -6.22 -0.41
C VAL A 38 3.27 -6.79 0.13
N ARG A 39 4.36 -6.31 -0.44
CA ARG A 39 5.68 -6.72 -0.04
C ARG A 39 6.41 -5.50 0.52
N CYS A 40 6.97 -5.66 1.71
CA CYS A 40 7.75 -4.58 2.32
C CYS A 40 9.02 -4.36 1.53
N GLY A 41 9.29 -3.10 1.18
CA GLY A 41 10.50 -2.79 0.46
C GLY A 41 11.74 -2.77 1.31
N HIS A 42 11.58 -2.86 2.63
CA HIS A 42 12.71 -2.81 3.57
C HIS A 42 13.18 -4.20 3.96
N CYS A 43 12.26 -5.07 4.36
CA CYS A 43 12.63 -6.40 4.83
C CYS A 43 12.10 -7.52 3.94
N ALA A 44 11.40 -7.17 2.87
CA ALA A 44 10.87 -8.13 1.89
C ALA A 44 9.78 -9.04 2.44
N GLU A 45 9.21 -8.70 3.56
CA GLU A 45 8.13 -9.48 4.13
C GLU A 45 6.85 -9.25 3.34
N VAL A 46 6.11 -10.31 3.05
CA VAL A 46 4.82 -10.21 2.39
C VAL A 46 3.74 -10.26 3.45
N PHE A 47 2.83 -9.30 3.43
CA PHE A 47 1.80 -9.23 4.45
C PHE A 47 0.54 -8.59 3.88
N ASP A 48 -0.56 -8.74 4.59
CA ASP A 48 -1.82 -8.15 4.19
C ASP A 48 -1.86 -6.71 4.66
N ALA A 49 -1.68 -5.78 3.73
CA ALA A 49 -1.62 -4.37 4.06
C ALA A 49 -2.92 -3.86 4.66
N SER A 50 -4.05 -4.46 4.30
CA SER A 50 -5.32 -3.97 4.82
C SER A 50 -5.48 -4.27 6.29
N GLU A 51 -4.76 -5.22 6.83
CA GLU A 51 -4.78 -5.49 8.26
C GLU A 51 -3.81 -4.61 9.02
N SER A 52 -2.90 -3.96 8.32
CA SER A 52 -1.88 -3.12 8.95
C SER A 52 -2.08 -1.65 8.63
N LEU A 53 -3.22 -1.27 8.13
CA LEU A 53 -3.49 0.14 7.81
C LEU A 53 -3.52 0.97 9.08
N MET A 54 -3.05 2.18 8.95
CA MET A 54 -2.96 3.12 10.06
C MET A 54 -4.03 4.17 9.98
#